data_a44bf0be05a7e1f13ad1552d9ce11080
#
_entry.id   a44bf0be05a7e1f13ad1552d9ce11080
#
_cell.length_a   1.000
_cell.length_b   1.000
_cell.length_c   1.000
_cell.angle_alpha   90.00
_cell.angle_beta   90.00
_cell.angle_gamma   90.00
#
_symmetry.space_group_name_H-M   'P 1'
#
loop_
_entity.id
_entity.type
_entity.pdbx_description
1 polymer ?
#
loop_
_entity_poly.entity_id
_entity_poly.type
_entity_poly.pdbx_seq_one_letter_code
_entity_poly.pdbx_strand_id
1 'polypeptide(L)'
;MEGLQTVRDGSTGGYGLGYHTLAVTALTPEHKSPIGVYSRVYSAAEDVFISATEETLKALRFLRKHFKKNCVRAFDRGYDANIFFEDLIDNKEKFVIRVNLNRIVKYKDNSINIRKLADRFKGKFVLRFEKKNRKQVDCKIAIVPIRLCFRPDVDLNLVICRGLGQEPMLLITNMKNDDERIAVTVTKVYLLRWRIEEFYRFKKQQYGFEDFRVRSLNAIRNLDLLLTVAIGFIGLMSEHADDKRIVMELIHISKRIFGVPRFRFYAIADGLFAVFARCKQGISHMLRTKPKSRQLCLFRDSAFSTT
;
A
#
# COMPACT_ATOMS: atom_id res chain seq x y z
N MET A 1 -22.32 0.26 20.58
CA MET A 1 -21.34 1.00 19.76
C MET A 1 -22.13 1.91 18.84
N GLU A 2 -21.70 3.17 18.76
CA GLU A 2 -22.33 4.21 17.95
C GLU A 2 -22.12 3.95 16.46
N GLY A 3 -23.16 4.09 15.63
CA GLY A 3 -23.06 4.05 14.17
C GLY A 3 -22.63 2.70 13.58
N LEU A 4 -22.84 1.58 14.24
CA LEU A 4 -22.60 0.25 13.69
C LEU A 4 -23.49 0.00 12.48
N GLN A 5 -22.91 -0.61 11.45
CA GLN A 5 -23.62 -1.03 10.25
C GLN A 5 -23.20 -2.43 9.81
N THR A 6 -23.99 -3.06 8.98
CA THR A 6 -23.60 -4.32 8.34
C THR A 6 -22.52 -4.06 7.30
N VAL A 7 -21.36 -4.65 7.48
CA VAL A 7 -20.23 -4.58 6.56
C VAL A 7 -19.82 -5.97 6.10
N ARG A 8 -19.27 -6.06 4.92
CA ARG A 8 -18.68 -7.31 4.43
C ARG A 8 -17.28 -7.47 5.01
N ASP A 9 -17.04 -8.58 5.69
CA ASP A 9 -15.69 -8.95 6.13
C ASP A 9 -14.89 -9.49 4.94
N GLY A 10 -13.84 -8.78 4.57
CA GLY A 10 -12.97 -9.17 3.47
C GLY A 10 -12.11 -10.43 3.76
N SER A 11 -11.97 -10.84 5.00
CA SER A 11 -11.17 -12.02 5.41
C SER A 11 -11.98 -13.30 5.33
N THR A 12 -13.22 -13.27 5.80
CA THR A 12 -14.13 -14.43 5.83
C THR A 12 -15.09 -14.47 4.65
N GLY A 13 -15.31 -13.33 3.97
CA GLY A 13 -16.31 -13.16 2.92
C GLY A 13 -17.74 -13.05 3.44
N GLY A 14 -17.95 -13.16 4.77
CA GLY A 14 -19.23 -13.02 5.46
C GLY A 14 -19.63 -11.56 5.70
N TYR A 15 -20.75 -11.38 6.40
CA TYR A 15 -21.22 -10.07 6.84
C TYR A 15 -21.20 -9.99 8.37
N GLY A 16 -20.84 -8.84 8.91
CA GLY A 16 -20.82 -8.57 10.34
C GLY A 16 -21.13 -7.12 10.64
N LEU A 17 -21.30 -6.79 11.91
CA LEU A 17 -21.43 -5.40 12.35
C LEU A 17 -20.05 -4.76 12.47
N GLY A 18 -19.88 -3.60 11.86
CA GLY A 18 -18.57 -2.93 11.84
C GLY A 18 -18.62 -1.54 11.22
N TYR A 19 -17.44 -1.06 10.86
CA TYR A 19 -17.21 0.21 10.19
C TYR A 19 -16.39 0.01 8.93
N HIS A 20 -16.53 0.92 7.98
CA HIS A 20 -15.61 0.98 6.85
C HIS A 20 -14.35 1.76 7.22
N THR A 21 -13.22 1.31 6.70
CA THR A 21 -11.94 2.02 6.84
C THR A 21 -11.39 2.33 5.46
N LEU A 22 -11.17 3.61 5.18
CA LEU A 22 -10.46 4.09 4.01
C LEU A 22 -9.05 4.52 4.43
N ALA A 23 -8.02 3.92 3.87
CA ALA A 23 -6.66 4.37 4.07
C ALA A 23 -5.94 4.59 2.75
N VAL A 24 -5.00 5.54 2.75
CA VAL A 24 -4.05 5.75 1.66
C VAL A 24 -2.64 5.64 2.22
N THR A 25 -1.80 4.89 1.55
CA THR A 25 -0.39 4.73 1.92
C THR A 25 0.52 5.35 0.87
N ALA A 26 1.52 6.10 1.31
CA ALA A 26 2.69 6.42 0.51
C ALA A 26 3.76 5.34 0.71
N LEU A 27 4.64 5.16 -0.26
CA LEU A 27 5.76 4.22 -0.15
C LEU A 27 7.06 4.99 -0.01
N THR A 28 7.92 4.55 0.90
CA THR A 28 9.24 5.12 1.06
C THR A 28 10.13 4.87 -0.17
N PRO A 29 11.14 5.73 -0.43
CA PRO A 29 11.93 5.65 -1.65
C PRO A 29 12.72 4.35 -1.82
N GLU A 30 13.38 3.86 -0.78
CA GLU A 30 14.32 2.73 -0.85
C GLU A 30 13.62 1.39 -0.60
N HIS A 31 13.10 1.19 0.60
CA HIS A 31 12.54 -0.09 1.01
C HIS A 31 11.07 -0.28 0.62
N LYS A 32 10.44 0.75 0.00
CA LYS A 32 9.02 0.72 -0.37
C LYS A 32 8.13 0.37 0.83
N SER A 33 8.50 0.87 2.00
CA SER A 33 7.75 0.72 3.26
C SER A 33 6.45 1.52 3.20
N PRO A 34 5.28 0.94 3.52
CA PRO A 34 4.01 1.64 3.45
C PRO A 34 3.84 2.58 4.67
N ILE A 35 3.69 3.87 4.40
CA ILE A 35 3.37 4.89 5.39
C ILE A 35 1.94 5.34 5.19
N GLY A 36 1.10 5.23 6.22
CA GLY A 36 -0.26 5.76 6.19
C GLY A 36 -0.24 7.29 6.13
N VAL A 37 -0.77 7.85 5.05
CA VAL A 37 -0.84 9.30 4.81
C VAL A 37 -2.26 9.86 4.91
N TYR A 38 -3.23 8.98 4.92
CA TYR A 38 -4.63 9.26 5.18
C TYR A 38 -5.29 8.03 5.75
N SER A 39 -6.10 8.20 6.78
CA SER A 39 -6.95 7.12 7.32
C SER A 39 -8.24 7.72 7.84
N ARG A 40 -9.37 7.08 7.56
CA ARG A 40 -10.68 7.47 8.03
C ARG A 40 -11.55 6.25 8.26
N VAL A 41 -12.08 6.16 9.46
CA VAL A 41 -13.17 5.23 9.81
C VAL A 41 -14.48 5.95 9.60
N TYR A 42 -15.43 5.36 8.87
CA TYR A 42 -16.73 5.93 8.58
C TYR A 42 -17.85 4.87 8.63
N SER A 43 -19.07 5.35 8.79
CA SER A 43 -20.27 4.53 8.79
C SER A 43 -21.31 5.12 7.87
N ALA A 44 -22.06 4.27 7.18
CA ALA A 44 -23.24 4.70 6.43
C ALA A 44 -24.42 5.10 7.33
N ALA A 45 -24.33 4.84 8.64
CA ALA A 45 -25.31 5.28 9.62
C ALA A 45 -25.10 6.73 10.12
N GLU A 46 -24.06 7.43 9.62
CA GLU A 46 -23.83 8.85 9.94
C GLU A 46 -24.68 9.75 9.05
N ASP A 47 -25.32 10.78 9.60
CA ASP A 47 -26.12 11.75 8.85
C ASP A 47 -25.33 12.49 7.76
N VAL A 48 -24.03 12.64 7.97
CA VAL A 48 -23.10 13.31 7.02
C VAL A 48 -22.52 12.38 5.96
N PHE A 49 -22.85 11.10 6.00
CA PHE A 49 -22.40 10.13 5.02
C PHE A 49 -23.18 10.27 3.72
N ILE A 50 -22.49 10.41 2.61
CA ILE A 50 -23.10 10.46 1.28
C ILE A 50 -22.88 9.12 0.56
N SER A 51 -21.62 8.71 0.39
CA SER A 51 -21.26 7.44 -0.22
C SER A 51 -19.78 7.11 0.03
N ALA A 52 -19.40 5.84 -0.13
CA ALA A 52 -18.00 5.42 -0.11
C ALA A 52 -17.16 6.10 -1.21
N THR A 53 -17.78 6.40 -2.35
CA THR A 53 -17.18 7.17 -3.44
C THR A 53 -16.82 8.58 -2.98
N GLU A 54 -17.76 9.27 -2.30
CA GLU A 54 -17.52 10.62 -1.80
C GLU A 54 -16.43 10.64 -0.70
N GLU A 55 -16.38 9.63 0.17
CA GLU A 55 -15.29 9.51 1.15
C GLU A 55 -13.91 9.36 0.46
N THR A 56 -13.86 8.61 -0.66
CA THR A 56 -12.64 8.50 -1.47
C THR A 56 -12.27 9.83 -2.14
N LEU A 57 -13.24 10.55 -2.69
CA LEU A 57 -13.01 11.87 -3.29
C LEU A 57 -12.55 12.90 -2.25
N LYS A 58 -13.08 12.85 -1.02
CA LYS A 58 -12.60 13.68 0.10
C LYS A 58 -11.12 13.37 0.41
N ALA A 59 -10.74 12.10 0.43
CA ALA A 59 -9.35 11.69 0.61
C ALA A 59 -8.45 12.23 -0.51
N LEU A 60 -8.87 12.13 -1.78
CA LEU A 60 -8.12 12.65 -2.91
C LEU A 60 -7.96 14.18 -2.84
N ARG A 61 -9.03 14.91 -2.50
CA ARG A 61 -8.98 16.37 -2.28
C ARG A 61 -8.01 16.77 -1.17
N PHE A 62 -8.01 16.02 -0.05
CA PHE A 62 -7.05 16.22 1.05
C PHE A 62 -5.61 15.98 0.57
N LEU A 63 -5.34 14.89 -0.11
CA LEU A 63 -4.00 14.52 -0.56
C LEU A 63 -3.44 15.54 -1.58
N ARG A 64 -4.27 16.14 -2.44
CA ARG A 64 -3.84 17.18 -3.38
C ARG A 64 -3.25 18.39 -2.70
N LYS A 65 -3.77 18.76 -1.52
CA LYS A 65 -3.27 19.91 -0.75
C LYS A 65 -1.90 19.65 -0.14
N HIS A 66 -1.58 18.39 0.17
CA HIS A 66 -0.40 18.02 0.95
C HIS A 66 0.70 17.31 0.15
N PHE A 67 0.37 16.71 -0.99
CA PHE A 67 1.32 15.99 -1.83
C PHE A 67 1.53 16.64 -3.20
N LYS A 68 2.79 16.61 -3.66
CA LYS A 68 3.15 17.17 -4.98
C LYS A 68 2.49 16.40 -6.11
N LYS A 69 2.21 17.05 -7.23
CA LYS A 69 1.58 16.48 -8.45
C LYS A 69 2.38 15.34 -9.11
N ASN A 70 3.64 15.14 -8.75
CA ASN A 70 4.49 14.09 -9.34
C ASN A 70 4.28 12.69 -8.74
N CYS A 71 3.45 12.54 -7.70
CA CYS A 71 3.09 11.23 -7.17
C CYS A 71 2.21 10.48 -8.16
N VAL A 72 2.48 9.18 -8.35
CA VAL A 72 1.60 8.29 -9.12
C VAL A 72 0.65 7.60 -8.15
N ARG A 73 -0.64 7.73 -8.39
CA ARG A 73 -1.69 7.10 -7.58
C ARG A 73 -2.07 5.74 -8.16
N ALA A 74 -1.99 4.68 -7.36
CA ALA A 74 -2.35 3.33 -7.77
C ALA A 74 -3.64 2.87 -7.09
N PHE A 75 -4.60 2.41 -7.89
CA PHE A 75 -5.92 1.97 -7.43
C PHE A 75 -6.20 0.54 -7.86
N ASP A 76 -6.91 -0.19 -7.02
CA ASP A 76 -7.37 -1.52 -7.40
C ASP A 76 -8.63 -1.48 -8.30
N ARG A 77 -9.14 -2.67 -8.62
CA ARG A 77 -10.29 -2.83 -9.51
C ARG A 77 -11.60 -2.27 -8.93
N GLY A 78 -11.69 -2.09 -7.63
CA GLY A 78 -12.85 -1.47 -6.97
C GLY A 78 -13.04 0.00 -7.34
N TYR A 79 -11.97 0.64 -7.80
CA TYR A 79 -11.99 2.05 -8.23
C TYR A 79 -12.17 2.23 -9.76
N ASP A 80 -12.59 1.18 -10.47
CA ASP A 80 -12.88 1.25 -11.89
C ASP A 80 -14.27 1.90 -12.16
N ALA A 81 -14.39 3.16 -11.81
CA ALA A 81 -15.60 3.98 -12.05
C ALA A 81 -15.23 5.30 -12.71
N ASN A 82 -16.10 5.78 -13.61
CA ASN A 82 -15.85 6.99 -14.42
C ASN A 82 -15.52 8.20 -13.55
N ILE A 83 -16.20 8.37 -12.43
CA ILE A 83 -16.00 9.50 -11.51
C ILE A 83 -14.55 9.61 -11.00
N PHE A 84 -13.86 8.48 -10.77
CA PHE A 84 -12.46 8.53 -10.35
C PHE A 84 -11.53 8.90 -11.49
N PHE A 85 -11.79 8.41 -12.70
CA PHE A 85 -11.03 8.82 -13.88
C PHE A 85 -11.21 10.31 -14.16
N GLU A 86 -12.44 10.84 -14.12
CA GLU A 86 -12.75 12.26 -14.30
C GLU A 86 -11.99 13.11 -13.27
N ASP A 87 -12.13 12.78 -11.99
CA ASP A 87 -11.47 13.51 -10.91
C ASP A 87 -9.94 13.55 -11.08
N LEU A 88 -9.32 12.43 -11.44
CA LEU A 88 -7.87 12.35 -11.62
C LEU A 88 -7.38 13.07 -12.88
N ILE A 89 -8.13 12.98 -13.98
CA ILE A 89 -7.82 13.62 -15.25
C ILE A 89 -7.94 15.13 -15.11
N ASP A 90 -9.05 15.64 -14.57
CA ASP A 90 -9.32 17.07 -14.45
C ASP A 90 -8.33 17.75 -13.51
N ASN A 91 -7.87 17.04 -12.49
CA ASN A 91 -6.81 17.54 -11.60
C ASN A 91 -5.38 17.28 -12.10
N LYS A 92 -5.21 16.70 -13.29
CA LYS A 92 -3.91 16.40 -13.92
C LYS A 92 -3.01 15.53 -13.03
N GLU A 93 -3.60 14.59 -12.30
CA GLU A 93 -2.88 13.67 -11.44
C GLU A 93 -2.44 12.43 -12.20
N LYS A 94 -1.22 11.95 -11.96
CA LYS A 94 -0.74 10.69 -12.55
C LYS A 94 -1.37 9.50 -11.82
N PHE A 95 -1.92 8.57 -12.58
CA PHE A 95 -2.59 7.41 -12.01
C PHE A 95 -2.30 6.10 -12.74
N VAL A 96 -2.54 5.01 -12.03
CA VAL A 96 -2.63 3.64 -12.53
C VAL A 96 -3.85 2.99 -11.88
N ILE A 97 -4.87 2.67 -12.65
CA ILE A 97 -6.09 2.01 -12.18
C ILE A 97 -6.20 0.64 -12.84
N ARG A 98 -6.37 -0.41 -12.02
CA ARG A 98 -6.75 -1.72 -12.54
C ARG A 98 -8.22 -1.70 -12.90
N VAL A 99 -8.55 -2.17 -14.12
CA VAL A 99 -9.92 -2.11 -14.63
C VAL A 99 -10.55 -3.47 -14.80
N ASN A 100 -11.87 -3.49 -14.85
CA ASN A 100 -12.68 -4.68 -15.07
C ASN A 100 -12.59 -5.12 -16.54
N LEU A 101 -12.70 -6.42 -16.77
CA LEU A 101 -12.59 -7.01 -18.10
C LEU A 101 -13.77 -6.68 -19.04
N ASN A 102 -14.85 -6.15 -18.49
CA ASN A 102 -16.07 -5.79 -19.24
C ASN A 102 -16.13 -4.31 -19.64
N ARG A 103 -15.13 -3.48 -19.24
CA ARG A 103 -15.10 -2.06 -19.61
C ARG A 103 -15.05 -1.89 -21.13
N ILE A 104 -15.78 -0.88 -21.64
CA ILE A 104 -15.72 -0.46 -23.04
C ILE A 104 -14.77 0.73 -23.15
N VAL A 105 -13.89 0.70 -24.12
CA VAL A 105 -12.91 1.75 -24.44
C VAL A 105 -12.95 2.08 -25.93
N LYS A 106 -12.43 3.24 -26.32
CA LYS A 106 -12.18 3.58 -27.72
C LYS A 106 -10.76 3.22 -28.12
N TYR A 107 -10.64 2.49 -29.21
CA TYR A 107 -9.38 2.14 -29.86
C TYR A 107 -9.50 2.41 -31.36
N LYS A 108 -8.63 3.30 -31.91
CA LYS A 108 -8.71 3.73 -33.32
C LYS A 108 -10.15 4.16 -33.69
N ASP A 109 -10.73 5.01 -32.84
CA ASP A 109 -12.10 5.57 -32.96
C ASP A 109 -13.27 4.58 -32.86
N ASN A 110 -13.00 3.29 -32.74
CA ASN A 110 -14.02 2.26 -32.52
C ASN A 110 -14.19 1.92 -31.03
N SER A 111 -15.43 1.77 -30.60
CA SER A 111 -15.73 1.26 -29.26
C SER A 111 -15.50 -0.24 -29.21
N ILE A 112 -14.74 -0.72 -28.25
CA ILE A 112 -14.38 -2.12 -28.09
C ILE A 112 -14.36 -2.52 -26.63
N ASN A 113 -14.79 -3.75 -26.33
CA ASN A 113 -14.59 -4.33 -25.01
C ASN A 113 -13.09 -4.51 -24.74
N ILE A 114 -12.63 -4.06 -23.56
CA ILE A 114 -11.21 -4.02 -23.19
C ILE A 114 -10.57 -5.42 -23.16
N ARG A 115 -11.34 -6.48 -22.82
CA ARG A 115 -10.86 -7.87 -22.87
C ARG A 115 -10.59 -8.30 -24.31
N LYS A 116 -11.55 -8.03 -25.22
CA LYS A 116 -11.39 -8.33 -26.66
C LYS A 116 -10.22 -7.56 -27.26
N LEU A 117 -9.99 -6.31 -26.81
CA LEU A 117 -8.83 -5.55 -27.23
C LEU A 117 -7.54 -6.19 -26.70
N ALA A 118 -7.50 -6.55 -25.42
CA ALA A 118 -6.34 -7.17 -24.81
C ALA A 118 -5.94 -8.48 -25.49
N ASP A 119 -6.89 -9.27 -25.97
CA ASP A 119 -6.61 -10.55 -26.62
C ASP A 119 -5.87 -10.40 -27.97
N ARG A 120 -5.94 -9.21 -28.59
CA ARG A 120 -5.16 -8.88 -29.81
C ARG A 120 -3.68 -8.65 -29.55
N PHE A 121 -3.26 -8.44 -28.28
CA PHE A 121 -1.90 -8.11 -27.91
C PHE A 121 -1.31 -9.14 -26.93
N LYS A 122 -0.38 -9.95 -27.41
CA LYS A 122 0.25 -11.05 -26.64
C LYS A 122 1.29 -10.59 -25.62
N GLY A 123 1.78 -9.36 -25.71
CA GLY A 123 2.86 -8.80 -24.90
C GLY A 123 4.19 -8.82 -25.65
N LYS A 124 4.77 -7.62 -25.80
CA LYS A 124 6.06 -7.39 -26.48
C LYS A 124 7.23 -7.32 -25.48
N PHE A 125 6.96 -6.83 -24.29
CA PHE A 125 7.98 -6.63 -23.25
C PHE A 125 7.86 -7.69 -22.18
N VAL A 126 8.97 -8.03 -21.52
CA VAL A 126 8.98 -9.04 -20.45
C VAL A 126 9.56 -8.43 -19.18
N LEU A 127 8.76 -8.44 -18.10
CA LEU A 127 9.19 -8.11 -16.75
C LEU A 127 9.37 -9.40 -15.96
N ARG A 128 10.60 -9.67 -15.57
CA ARG A 128 10.94 -10.83 -14.72
C ARG A 128 11.00 -10.40 -13.27
N PHE A 129 10.35 -11.15 -12.40
CA PHE A 129 10.41 -10.93 -10.94
C PHE A 129 10.27 -12.24 -10.18
N GLU A 130 10.77 -12.23 -8.94
CA GLU A 130 10.74 -13.37 -8.05
C GLU A 130 9.53 -13.28 -7.11
N LYS A 131 8.72 -14.34 -7.04
CA LYS A 131 7.64 -14.47 -6.05
C LYS A 131 8.22 -14.84 -4.68
N LYS A 132 7.41 -14.69 -3.60
CA LYS A 132 7.79 -15.02 -2.21
C LYS A 132 8.34 -16.44 -2.03
N ASN A 133 7.94 -17.38 -2.87
CA ASN A 133 8.42 -18.76 -2.88
C ASN A 133 9.69 -18.98 -3.74
N ARG A 134 10.45 -17.93 -4.05
CA ARG A 134 11.64 -17.93 -4.92
C ARG A 134 11.39 -18.39 -6.36
N LYS A 135 10.14 -18.55 -6.77
CA LYS A 135 9.80 -18.91 -8.14
C LYS A 135 9.86 -17.66 -9.02
N GLN A 136 10.67 -17.72 -10.07
CA GLN A 136 10.70 -16.66 -11.08
C GLN A 136 9.42 -16.68 -11.91
N VAL A 137 8.89 -15.51 -12.21
CA VAL A 137 7.68 -15.32 -13.01
C VAL A 137 7.97 -14.29 -14.07
N ASP A 138 7.71 -14.66 -15.31
CA ASP A 138 7.79 -13.75 -16.45
C ASP A 138 6.40 -13.15 -16.70
N CYS A 139 6.32 -11.84 -16.57
CA CYS A 139 5.13 -11.08 -16.92
C CYS A 139 5.33 -10.50 -18.33
N LYS A 140 4.54 -10.97 -19.30
CA LYS A 140 4.51 -10.40 -20.65
C LYS A 140 3.62 -9.17 -20.66
N ILE A 141 4.15 -8.05 -21.15
CA ILE A 141 3.51 -6.74 -21.08
C ILE A 141 3.29 -6.20 -22.50
N ALA A 142 2.10 -5.68 -22.77
CA ALA A 142 1.81 -4.83 -23.90
C ALA A 142 1.33 -3.47 -23.42
N ILE A 143 1.54 -2.43 -24.21
CA ILE A 143 0.97 -1.10 -24.00
C ILE A 143 0.26 -0.67 -25.28
N VAL A 144 -0.93 -0.11 -25.14
CA VAL A 144 -1.81 0.23 -26.26
C VAL A 144 -2.47 1.57 -25.97
N PRO A 145 -2.35 2.58 -26.86
CA PRO A 145 -3.07 3.83 -26.69
C PRO A 145 -4.57 3.60 -26.84
N ILE A 146 -5.34 4.18 -25.93
CA ILE A 146 -6.80 4.10 -25.87
C ILE A 146 -7.38 5.43 -25.42
N ARG A 147 -8.71 5.57 -25.55
CA ARG A 147 -9.50 6.63 -24.91
C ARG A 147 -10.68 6.02 -24.14
N LEU A 148 -11.15 6.70 -23.11
CA LEU A 148 -12.39 6.33 -22.44
C LEU A 148 -13.58 6.88 -23.23
N CYS A 149 -14.69 6.14 -23.29
CA CYS A 149 -15.85 6.56 -24.08
C CYS A 149 -16.44 7.89 -23.61
N PHE A 150 -16.38 8.16 -22.29
CA PHE A 150 -16.90 9.39 -21.70
C PHE A 150 -15.87 10.57 -21.71
N ARG A 151 -14.59 10.30 -22.01
CA ARG A 151 -13.52 11.27 -22.18
C ARG A 151 -12.73 10.97 -23.45
N PRO A 152 -13.35 11.14 -24.63
CA PRO A 152 -12.70 10.86 -25.92
C PRO A 152 -11.63 11.89 -26.28
N ASP A 153 -11.59 12.99 -25.57
CA ASP A 153 -10.64 14.10 -25.66
C ASP A 153 -9.28 13.81 -25.02
N VAL A 154 -9.18 12.74 -24.20
CA VAL A 154 -7.97 12.41 -23.44
C VAL A 154 -7.35 11.11 -23.90
N ASP A 155 -6.10 11.18 -24.34
CA ASP A 155 -5.32 10.00 -24.69
C ASP A 155 -4.78 9.35 -23.39
N LEU A 156 -5.05 8.06 -23.26
CA LEU A 156 -4.62 7.19 -22.16
C LEU A 156 -3.91 5.97 -22.71
N ASN A 157 -3.22 5.24 -21.84
CA ASN A 157 -2.60 3.98 -22.17
C ASN A 157 -3.25 2.82 -21.40
N LEU A 158 -3.55 1.75 -22.12
CA LEU A 158 -3.87 0.44 -21.58
C LEU A 158 -2.60 -0.40 -21.51
N VAL A 159 -2.19 -0.78 -20.30
CA VAL A 159 -1.10 -1.73 -20.07
C VAL A 159 -1.70 -3.09 -19.76
N ILE A 160 -1.34 -4.09 -20.55
CA ILE A 160 -1.84 -5.46 -20.49
C ILE A 160 -0.74 -6.34 -19.92
N CYS A 161 -0.95 -6.92 -18.74
CA CYS A 161 0.03 -7.78 -18.07
C CYS A 161 -0.46 -9.22 -18.03
N ARG A 162 0.31 -10.15 -18.61
CA ARG A 162 0.00 -11.59 -18.66
C ARG A 162 1.04 -12.40 -17.90
N GLY A 163 0.62 -13.52 -17.29
CA GLY A 163 1.51 -14.40 -16.52
C GLY A 163 1.46 -14.19 -15.01
N LEU A 164 0.67 -13.21 -14.51
CA LEU A 164 0.49 -12.96 -13.08
C LEU A 164 -0.63 -13.79 -12.45
N GLY A 165 -1.56 -14.25 -13.25
CA GLY A 165 -2.73 -15.04 -12.89
C GLY A 165 -3.33 -15.68 -14.14
N GLN A 166 -4.50 -16.32 -13.98
CA GLN A 166 -5.22 -16.93 -15.11
C GLN A 166 -5.69 -15.89 -16.13
N GLU A 167 -6.17 -14.75 -15.64
CA GLU A 167 -6.67 -13.65 -16.45
C GLU A 167 -5.61 -12.54 -16.60
N PRO A 168 -5.61 -11.81 -17.73
CA PRO A 168 -4.74 -10.66 -17.90
C PRO A 168 -5.11 -9.57 -16.89
N MET A 169 -4.09 -8.96 -16.31
CA MET A 169 -4.27 -7.75 -15.52
C MET A 169 -4.23 -6.54 -16.46
N LEU A 170 -5.32 -5.77 -16.45
CA LEU A 170 -5.52 -4.60 -17.30
C LEU A 170 -5.39 -3.34 -16.46
N LEU A 171 -4.48 -2.46 -16.85
CA LEU A 171 -4.18 -1.21 -16.15
C LEU A 171 -4.36 -0.03 -17.09
N ILE A 172 -5.14 0.96 -16.67
CA ILE A 172 -5.27 2.24 -17.40
C ILE A 172 -4.45 3.30 -16.69
N THR A 173 -3.72 4.11 -17.48
CA THR A 173 -2.87 5.19 -16.99
C THR A 173 -2.88 6.37 -17.96
N ASN A 174 -2.66 7.58 -17.41
CA ASN A 174 -2.40 8.79 -18.17
C ASN A 174 -0.90 9.13 -18.29
N MET A 175 -0.02 8.21 -17.92
CA MET A 175 1.42 8.37 -18.17
C MET A 175 1.64 8.33 -19.68
N LYS A 176 2.28 9.38 -20.20
CA LYS A 176 2.52 9.56 -21.64
C LYS A 176 3.61 8.61 -22.11
N ASN A 177 3.65 8.40 -23.41
CA ASN A 177 4.42 7.42 -24.16
C ASN A 177 3.87 6.00 -24.04
N ASP A 178 4.04 5.25 -25.11
CA ASP A 178 3.60 3.85 -25.24
C ASP A 178 4.80 2.91 -25.42
N ASP A 179 5.93 3.28 -24.78
CA ASP A 179 7.19 2.55 -24.83
C ASP A 179 7.31 1.49 -23.70
N GLU A 180 8.35 0.68 -23.81
CA GLU A 180 8.69 -0.34 -22.82
C GLU A 180 8.88 0.23 -21.42
N ARG A 181 9.55 1.38 -21.32
CA ARG A 181 9.87 2.02 -20.04
C ARG A 181 8.60 2.37 -19.27
N ILE A 182 7.60 2.92 -19.95
CA ILE A 182 6.32 3.27 -19.32
C ILE A 182 5.54 2.01 -18.98
N ALA A 183 5.46 1.02 -19.89
CA ALA A 183 4.77 -0.23 -19.64
C ALA A 183 5.30 -0.97 -18.39
N VAL A 184 6.62 -1.06 -18.27
CA VAL A 184 7.30 -1.66 -17.11
C VAL A 184 7.08 -0.83 -15.85
N THR A 185 7.18 0.50 -15.93
CA THR A 185 6.97 1.40 -14.79
C THR A 185 5.56 1.28 -14.24
N VAL A 186 4.54 1.35 -15.10
CA VAL A 186 3.13 1.21 -14.72
C VAL A 186 2.88 -0.14 -14.04
N THR A 187 3.43 -1.22 -14.60
CA THR A 187 3.31 -2.56 -14.02
C THR A 187 3.95 -2.62 -12.62
N LYS A 188 5.19 -2.11 -12.47
CA LYS A 188 5.87 -2.06 -11.17
C LYS A 188 5.12 -1.22 -10.15
N VAL A 189 4.65 -0.04 -10.52
CA VAL A 189 3.84 0.84 -9.65
C VAL A 189 2.59 0.11 -9.16
N TYR A 190 1.88 -0.57 -10.07
CA TYR A 190 0.69 -1.31 -9.68
C TYR A 190 1.01 -2.49 -8.75
N LEU A 191 2.08 -3.23 -9.01
CA LEU A 191 2.48 -4.34 -8.13
C LEU A 191 2.86 -3.86 -6.72
N LEU A 192 3.41 -2.65 -6.59
CA LEU A 192 3.70 -2.04 -5.29
C LEU A 192 2.44 -1.67 -4.50
N ARG A 193 1.28 -1.53 -5.14
CA ARG A 193 -0.02 -1.32 -4.44
C ARG A 193 -0.26 -2.36 -3.35
N TRP A 194 0.22 -3.58 -3.53
CA TRP A 194 0.10 -4.65 -2.53
C TRP A 194 0.65 -4.27 -1.14
N ARG A 195 1.54 -3.29 -1.05
CA ARG A 195 2.09 -2.82 0.23
C ARG A 195 1.03 -2.28 1.20
N ILE A 196 -0.10 -1.79 0.70
CA ILE A 196 -1.21 -1.38 1.57
C ILE A 196 -1.80 -2.57 2.34
N GLU A 197 -1.77 -3.77 1.79
CA GLU A 197 -2.25 -4.97 2.48
C GLU A 197 -1.31 -5.37 3.63
N GLU A 198 0.01 -5.14 3.48
CA GLU A 198 0.97 -5.29 4.57
C GLU A 198 0.72 -4.27 5.69
N PHE A 199 0.38 -3.02 5.33
CA PHE A 199 -0.01 -1.99 6.29
C PHE A 199 -1.26 -2.39 7.10
N TYR A 200 -2.33 -2.82 6.43
CA TYR A 200 -3.54 -3.29 7.13
C TYR A 200 -3.28 -4.53 7.98
N ARG A 201 -2.52 -5.50 7.46
CA ARG A 201 -2.16 -6.71 8.21
C ARG A 201 -1.39 -6.36 9.47
N PHE A 202 -0.38 -5.49 9.37
CA PHE A 202 0.39 -5.03 10.52
C PHE A 202 -0.48 -4.31 11.55
N LYS A 203 -1.38 -3.42 11.10
CA LYS A 203 -2.34 -2.71 11.94
C LYS A 203 -3.26 -3.65 12.73
N LYS A 204 -3.76 -4.70 12.07
CA LYS A 204 -4.63 -5.70 12.68
C LYS A 204 -3.85 -6.66 13.61
N GLN A 205 -2.76 -7.25 13.13
CA GLN A 205 -2.05 -8.31 13.87
C GLN A 205 -1.18 -7.79 15.01
N GLN A 206 -0.49 -6.68 14.82
CA GLN A 206 0.42 -6.15 15.84
C GLN A 206 -0.31 -5.36 16.92
N TYR A 207 -1.37 -4.65 16.55
CA TYR A 207 -2.06 -3.72 17.44
C TYR A 207 -3.50 -4.09 17.75
N GLY A 208 -4.01 -5.20 17.25
CA GLY A 208 -5.38 -5.64 17.50
C GLY A 208 -6.41 -4.59 17.10
N PHE A 209 -6.23 -3.92 15.97
CA PHE A 209 -7.07 -2.77 15.59
C PHE A 209 -8.57 -3.11 15.50
N GLU A 210 -8.93 -4.37 15.37
CA GLU A 210 -10.31 -4.83 15.34
C GLU A 210 -10.84 -5.17 16.76
N ASP A 211 -9.97 -5.23 17.78
CA ASP A 211 -10.26 -5.63 19.15
C ASP A 211 -10.47 -4.43 20.10
N PHE A 212 -10.70 -3.24 19.56
CA PHE A 212 -10.88 -2.03 20.38
C PHE A 212 -12.15 -2.10 21.23
N ARG A 213 -12.09 -1.53 22.45
CA ARG A 213 -13.19 -1.53 23.43
C ARG A 213 -13.92 -0.20 23.58
N VAL A 214 -13.51 0.82 22.81
CA VAL A 214 -14.17 2.13 22.80
C VAL A 214 -15.51 2.05 22.06
N ARG A 215 -16.49 2.88 22.47
CA ARG A 215 -17.87 2.77 21.99
C ARG A 215 -18.30 3.88 21.06
N SER A 216 -17.69 5.08 21.14
CA SER A 216 -18.03 6.18 20.24
C SER A 216 -17.22 6.13 18.96
N LEU A 217 -17.83 6.51 17.85
CA LEU A 217 -17.17 6.54 16.54
C LEU A 217 -15.98 7.52 16.52
N ASN A 218 -16.10 8.65 17.24
CA ASN A 218 -15.00 9.60 17.38
C ASN A 218 -13.80 9.01 18.13
N ALA A 219 -14.02 8.22 19.18
CA ALA A 219 -12.93 7.54 19.88
C ALA A 219 -12.23 6.51 18.98
N ILE A 220 -13.00 5.77 18.16
CA ILE A 220 -12.44 4.84 17.16
C ILE A 220 -11.60 5.59 16.14
N ARG A 221 -12.05 6.74 15.62
CA ARG A 221 -11.30 7.60 14.70
C ARG A 221 -10.00 8.10 15.30
N ASN A 222 -10.04 8.53 16.55
CA ASN A 222 -8.82 8.97 17.24
C ASN A 222 -7.82 7.84 17.42
N LEU A 223 -8.27 6.64 17.77
CA LEU A 223 -7.39 5.45 17.83
C LEU A 223 -6.83 5.10 16.46
N ASP A 224 -7.65 5.14 15.42
CA ASP A 224 -7.23 4.91 14.05
C ASP A 224 -6.14 5.90 13.60
N LEU A 225 -6.33 7.18 13.91
CA LEU A 225 -5.39 8.24 13.58
C LEU A 225 -4.07 8.05 14.33
N LEU A 226 -4.11 7.86 15.67
CA LEU A 226 -2.93 7.63 16.49
C LEU A 226 -2.15 6.42 16.01
N LEU A 227 -2.84 5.32 15.72
CA LEU A 227 -2.22 4.11 15.21
C LEU A 227 -1.61 4.32 13.82
N THR A 228 -2.29 5.05 12.94
CA THR A 228 -1.77 5.38 11.60
C THR A 228 -0.49 6.20 11.69
N VAL A 229 -0.43 7.18 12.60
CA VAL A 229 0.78 7.98 12.88
C VAL A 229 1.91 7.11 13.44
N ALA A 230 1.61 6.25 14.41
CA ALA A 230 2.60 5.34 15.01
C ALA A 230 3.19 4.37 13.97
N ILE A 231 2.34 3.78 13.13
CA ILE A 231 2.79 2.91 12.01
C ILE A 231 3.61 3.70 10.98
N GLY A 232 3.21 4.93 10.68
CA GLY A 232 3.96 5.84 9.83
C GLY A 232 5.38 6.10 10.36
N PHE A 233 5.51 6.32 11.66
CA PHE A 233 6.80 6.48 12.33
C PHE A 233 7.66 5.22 12.23
N ILE A 234 7.09 4.04 12.46
CA ILE A 234 7.76 2.74 12.27
C ILE A 234 8.23 2.57 10.83
N GLY A 235 7.41 2.98 9.85
CA GLY A 235 7.76 2.96 8.42
C GLY A 235 8.97 3.84 8.10
N LEU A 236 9.02 5.04 8.65
CA LEU A 236 10.18 5.94 8.52
C LEU A 236 11.43 5.36 9.21
N MET A 237 11.28 4.76 10.38
CA MET A 237 12.38 4.05 11.03
C MET A 237 12.88 2.89 10.18
N SER A 238 11.97 2.14 9.57
CA SER A 238 12.31 1.01 8.70
C SER A 238 13.10 1.44 7.47
N GLU A 239 12.86 2.64 6.94
CA GLU A 239 13.61 3.21 5.81
C GLU A 239 15.08 3.46 6.16
N HIS A 240 15.36 3.81 7.41
CA HIS A 240 16.70 4.09 7.91
C HIS A 240 17.31 2.94 8.71
N ALA A 241 16.78 1.72 8.58
CA ALA A 241 17.19 0.61 9.43
C ALA A 241 18.62 0.15 9.19
N ASP A 242 19.17 0.40 8.01
CA ASP A 242 20.54 0.01 7.67
C ASP A 242 21.57 1.08 8.10
N ASP A 243 21.13 2.34 8.27
CA ASP A 243 22.03 3.48 8.51
C ASP A 243 22.03 3.95 9.98
N LYS A 244 20.96 3.68 10.73
CA LYS A 244 20.79 4.22 12.07
C LYS A 244 20.94 3.17 13.16
N ARG A 245 21.99 3.32 13.96
CA ARG A 245 22.29 2.47 15.11
C ARG A 245 21.09 2.23 16.02
N ILE A 246 20.24 3.24 16.27
CA ILE A 246 19.03 3.10 17.09
C ILE A 246 18.08 2.04 16.54
N VAL A 247 17.86 2.03 15.24
CA VAL A 247 16.93 1.08 14.62
C VAL A 247 17.51 -0.32 14.62
N MET A 248 18.80 -0.46 14.38
CA MET A 248 19.50 -1.76 14.50
C MET A 248 19.41 -2.32 15.91
N GLU A 249 19.62 -1.49 16.94
CA GLU A 249 19.49 -1.89 18.35
C GLU A 249 18.05 -2.32 18.68
N LEU A 250 17.03 -1.59 18.20
CA LEU A 250 15.63 -1.99 18.39
C LEU A 250 15.34 -3.35 17.76
N ILE A 251 15.82 -3.59 16.54
CA ILE A 251 15.68 -4.87 15.86
C ILE A 251 16.38 -5.98 16.64
N HIS A 252 17.56 -5.71 17.16
CA HIS A 252 18.29 -6.66 18.01
C HIS A 252 17.54 -6.97 19.32
N ILE A 253 17.01 -5.95 20.00
CA ILE A 253 16.23 -6.09 21.23
C ILE A 253 14.95 -6.87 21.01
N SER A 254 14.38 -6.87 19.79
CA SER A 254 13.17 -7.62 19.46
C SER A 254 13.32 -9.14 19.63
N LYS A 255 14.56 -9.64 19.76
CA LYS A 255 14.89 -11.07 19.89
C LYS A 255 14.32 -11.98 18.80
N ARG A 256 14.11 -11.46 17.60
CA ARG A 256 13.65 -12.26 16.46
C ARG A 256 14.82 -13.09 15.92
N ILE A 257 14.85 -14.38 16.33
CA ILE A 257 15.97 -15.31 16.11
C ILE A 257 16.08 -15.78 14.66
N PHE A 258 14.98 -15.84 13.90
CA PHE A 258 14.92 -16.41 12.55
C PHE A 258 15.08 -15.38 11.41
N GLY A 259 15.92 -14.39 11.62
CA GLY A 259 16.15 -13.34 10.65
C GLY A 259 15.01 -12.32 10.61
N VAL A 260 15.36 -11.10 10.24
CA VAL A 260 14.39 -10.02 10.08
C VAL A 260 13.97 -9.99 8.61
N PRO A 261 12.70 -10.29 8.27
CA PRO A 261 12.24 -10.18 6.90
C PRO A 261 12.37 -8.73 6.40
N ARG A 262 12.37 -8.53 5.08
CA ARG A 262 12.45 -7.18 4.48
C ARG A 262 11.39 -6.22 5.02
N PHE A 263 10.23 -6.72 5.45
CA PHE A 263 9.21 -5.96 6.16
C PHE A 263 9.53 -5.93 7.66
N ARG A 264 10.30 -4.94 8.08
CA ARG A 264 10.91 -4.84 9.43
C ARG A 264 9.97 -4.29 10.50
N PHE A 265 8.74 -3.92 10.16
CA PHE A 265 7.80 -3.25 11.07
C PHE A 265 7.56 -4.02 12.37
N TYR A 266 7.35 -5.34 12.28
CA TYR A 266 7.14 -6.18 13.46
C TYR A 266 8.36 -6.18 14.40
N ALA A 267 9.56 -6.27 13.85
CA ALA A 267 10.78 -6.27 14.66
C ALA A 267 11.00 -4.92 15.34
N ILE A 268 10.76 -3.81 14.63
CA ILE A 268 10.90 -2.45 15.21
C ILE A 268 9.83 -2.24 16.29
N ALA A 269 8.58 -2.64 16.06
CA ALA A 269 7.50 -2.52 17.04
C ALA A 269 7.78 -3.33 18.31
N ASP A 270 8.22 -4.59 18.17
CA ASP A 270 8.58 -5.44 19.31
C ASP A 270 9.78 -4.86 20.08
N GLY A 271 10.77 -4.33 19.38
CA GLY A 271 11.92 -3.65 20.00
C GLY A 271 11.49 -2.40 20.77
N LEU A 272 10.65 -1.56 20.19
CA LEU A 272 10.07 -0.39 20.88
C LEU A 272 9.28 -0.80 22.12
N PHE A 273 8.42 -1.79 22.00
CA PHE A 273 7.66 -2.31 23.14
C PHE A 273 8.59 -2.81 24.26
N ALA A 274 9.63 -3.57 23.92
CA ALA A 274 10.58 -4.09 24.90
C ALA A 274 11.38 -2.96 25.60
N VAL A 275 11.69 -1.89 24.87
CA VAL A 275 12.34 -0.70 25.44
C VAL A 275 11.41 0.04 26.40
N PHE A 276 10.19 0.37 25.95
CA PHE A 276 9.22 1.10 26.78
C PHE A 276 8.78 0.30 28.01
N ALA A 277 8.67 -1.01 27.93
CA ALA A 277 8.32 -1.87 29.05
C ALA A 277 9.42 -1.88 30.16
N ARG A 278 10.67 -1.61 29.81
CA ARG A 278 11.83 -1.69 30.73
C ARG A 278 12.38 -0.36 31.18
N CYS A 279 12.11 0.69 30.46
CA CYS A 279 12.76 1.99 30.68
C CYS A 279 11.75 3.07 31.07
N LYS A 280 11.66 3.36 32.38
CA LYS A 280 10.81 4.44 32.90
C LYS A 280 11.24 5.84 32.42
N GLN A 281 12.51 6.01 32.08
CA GLN A 281 13.09 7.30 31.66
C GLN A 281 13.21 7.47 30.15
N GLY A 282 12.69 6.52 29.37
CA GLY A 282 12.66 6.59 27.92
C GLY A 282 13.92 6.07 27.21
N ILE A 283 13.84 6.04 25.89
CA ILE A 283 14.88 5.47 25.00
C ILE A 283 16.24 6.14 25.17
N SER A 284 16.27 7.45 25.34
CA SER A 284 17.52 8.22 25.48
C SER A 284 18.36 7.78 26.67
N HIS A 285 17.71 7.43 27.78
CA HIS A 285 18.41 6.93 28.98
C HIS A 285 18.98 5.52 28.72
N MET A 286 18.23 4.64 28.08
CA MET A 286 18.66 3.29 27.75
C MET A 286 19.87 3.27 26.80
N LEU A 287 19.94 4.21 25.86
CA LEU A 287 21.04 4.33 24.90
C LEU A 287 22.31 4.93 25.53
N ARG A 288 22.17 5.75 26.57
CA ARG A 288 23.31 6.32 27.33
C ARG A 288 23.94 5.33 28.30
N THR A 289 23.14 4.45 28.88
CA THR A 289 23.63 3.38 29.76
C THR A 289 24.03 2.19 28.90
N LYS A 290 25.34 2.00 28.64
CA LYS A 290 25.82 0.73 28.07
C LYS A 290 25.36 -0.38 29.01
N PRO A 291 24.61 -1.37 28.56
CA PRO A 291 24.31 -2.51 29.40
C PRO A 291 25.64 -3.15 29.77
N LYS A 292 25.92 -3.23 31.05
CA LYS A 292 27.00 -4.10 31.57
C LYS A 292 26.49 -5.55 31.34
N SER A 293 26.57 -6.02 30.12
CA SER A 293 26.28 -7.40 29.80
C SER A 293 27.43 -8.23 30.31
N ARG A 294 27.23 -8.94 31.43
CA ARG A 294 28.08 -10.02 31.87
C ARG A 294 27.90 -11.31 31.06
N GLN A 295 27.07 -11.30 30.08
CA GLN A 295 26.81 -12.42 29.19
C GLN A 295 27.80 -12.34 28.04
N LEU A 296 28.79 -13.21 28.06
CA LEU A 296 29.66 -13.50 26.92
C LEU A 296 28.75 -13.91 25.74
N CYS A 297 28.75 -13.15 24.66
CA CYS A 297 28.09 -13.48 23.43
C CYS A 297 28.93 -14.56 22.76
N LEU A 298 28.55 -15.83 22.92
CA LEU A 298 29.26 -17.03 22.36
C LEU A 298 29.46 -16.99 20.84
N PHE A 299 28.88 -16.00 20.13
CA PHE A 299 28.92 -15.91 18.67
C PHE A 299 29.43 -14.57 18.13
N ARG A 300 30.16 -13.76 18.93
CA ARG A 300 30.54 -12.42 18.50
C ARG A 300 31.83 -12.36 17.67
N ASP A 301 32.62 -13.40 17.60
CA ASP A 301 33.99 -13.30 17.05
C ASP A 301 34.35 -14.28 15.93
N SER A 302 33.38 -14.96 15.28
CA SER A 302 33.74 -15.91 14.22
C SER A 302 33.25 -15.60 12.81
N ALA A 303 32.67 -14.41 12.55
CA ALA A 303 32.05 -14.15 11.25
C ALA A 303 32.61 -12.98 10.44
N PHE A 304 33.59 -12.20 10.94
CA PHE A 304 34.17 -11.09 10.17
C PHE A 304 35.67 -10.89 10.42
N SER A 305 36.45 -11.94 10.13
CA SER A 305 37.88 -11.81 9.82
C SER A 305 38.28 -12.81 8.78
N THR A 306 38.04 -12.47 7.52
CA THR A 306 38.88 -12.94 6.40
C THR A 306 38.71 -11.98 5.24
N THR A 307 39.78 -11.21 5.04
CA THR A 307 40.33 -10.62 3.80
C THR A 307 39.33 -10.02 2.83
#